data_a5e5e7eadd1b82b6ffa9827507f89cc0
#
_entry.id   a5e5e7eadd1b82b6ffa9827507f89cc0
#
_cell.length_a   1.000
_cell.length_b   1.000
_cell.length_c   1.000
_cell.angle_alpha   90.00
_cell.angle_beta   90.00
_cell.angle_gamma   90.00
#
_symmetry.space_group_name_H-M   'P 1'
#
loop_
_entity.id
_entity.type
_entity.pdbx_description
1 polymer ?
#
loop_
_entity_poly.entity_id
_entity_poly.type
_entity_poly.pdbx_seq_one_letter_code
_entity_poly.pdbx_strand_id
1 'polypeptide(L)' 'ALVGRTVAEVERDLIINTLQHCLGNRTHAANILGISIRTLRNKLKQYTQEGVAVPLPGEGERPTA' A
#
# COMPACT_ATOMS: atom_id res chain seq x y z
N ALA A 1 -18.16 -6.69 6.51
CA ALA A 1 -18.60 -7.34 5.28
C ALA A 1 -18.19 -6.55 4.06
N LEU A 2 -17.91 -7.24 2.95
CA LEU A 2 -17.52 -6.57 1.72
C LEU A 2 -18.71 -5.96 0.98
N VAL A 3 -19.89 -6.47 1.24
CA VAL A 3 -21.13 -5.95 0.64
C VAL A 3 -21.35 -4.54 1.20
N GLY A 4 -21.60 -3.59 0.31
CA GLY A 4 -21.79 -2.20 0.68
C GLY A 4 -20.52 -1.35 0.64
N ARG A 5 -19.36 -1.97 0.35
CA ARG A 5 -18.10 -1.24 0.18
C ARG A 5 -17.72 -1.21 -1.29
N THR A 6 -17.10 -0.11 -1.72
CA THR A 6 -16.62 -0.03 -3.09
C THR A 6 -15.38 -0.90 -3.28
N VAL A 7 -15.12 -1.28 -4.54
CA VAL A 7 -13.91 -2.02 -4.87
C VAL A 7 -12.67 -1.19 -4.49
N ALA A 8 -12.72 0.11 -4.67
CA ALA A 8 -11.62 0.99 -4.33
C ALA A 8 -11.31 0.97 -2.82
N GLU A 9 -12.35 0.92 -1.97
CA GLU A 9 -12.16 0.84 -0.53
C GLU A 9 -11.54 -0.50 -0.12
N VAL A 10 -12.02 -1.58 -0.69
CA VAL A 10 -11.48 -2.92 -0.41
C VAL A 10 -10.03 -3.01 -0.86
N GLU A 11 -9.73 -2.49 -2.03
CA GLU A 11 -8.37 -2.47 -2.56
C GLU A 11 -7.43 -1.67 -1.66
N ARG A 12 -7.88 -0.49 -1.23
CA ARG A 12 -7.09 0.35 -0.33
C ARG A 12 -6.77 -0.38 0.98
N ASP A 13 -7.77 -0.98 1.60
CA ASP A 13 -7.58 -1.69 2.85
C ASP A 13 -6.62 -2.87 2.67
N LEU A 14 -6.75 -3.60 1.57
CA LEU A 14 -5.86 -4.71 1.26
C LEU A 14 -4.41 -4.24 1.12
N ILE A 15 -4.20 -3.16 0.39
CA ILE A 15 -2.86 -2.61 0.16
C ILE A 15 -2.23 -2.16 1.48
N ILE A 16 -2.98 -1.42 2.30
CA ILE A 16 -2.46 -0.92 3.57
C ILE A 16 -2.17 -2.07 4.54
N ASN A 17 -3.07 -3.04 4.64
CA ASN A 17 -2.85 -4.21 5.49
C ASN A 17 -1.63 -5.01 5.03
N THR A 18 -1.45 -5.17 3.73
CA THR A 18 -0.30 -5.86 3.18
C THR A 18 1.00 -5.12 3.53
N LEU A 19 1.01 -3.80 3.42
CA LEU A 19 2.16 -2.99 3.80
C LEU A 19 2.50 -3.15 5.27
N GLN A 20 1.50 -3.13 6.14
CA GLN A 20 1.72 -3.32 7.57
C GLN A 20 2.32 -4.69 7.85
N HIS A 21 1.83 -5.71 7.17
CA HIS A 21 2.35 -7.06 7.29
C HIS A 21 3.81 -7.16 6.83
N CYS A 22 4.18 -6.38 5.83
CA CYS A 22 5.53 -6.34 5.28
C CYS A 22 6.41 -5.29 5.96
N LEU A 23 5.99 -4.73 7.08
CA LEU A 23 6.73 -3.72 7.85
C LEU A 23 7.08 -2.49 6.98
N GLY A 24 6.21 -2.13 6.07
CA GLY A 24 6.41 -0.97 5.20
C GLY A 24 7.27 -1.24 3.97
N ASN A 25 7.70 -2.47 3.76
CA ASN A 25 8.50 -2.82 2.58
C ASN A 25 7.63 -2.85 1.34
N ARG A 26 7.70 -1.80 0.53
CA ARG A 26 6.85 -1.64 -0.65
C ARG A 26 7.16 -2.65 -1.75
N THR A 27 8.42 -3.00 -1.92
CA THR A 27 8.81 -4.00 -2.92
C THR A 27 8.18 -5.34 -2.61
N HIS A 28 8.27 -5.78 -1.35
CA HIS A 28 7.69 -7.04 -0.93
C HIS A 28 6.17 -7.01 -1.03
N ALA A 29 5.56 -5.91 -0.60
CA ALA A 29 4.11 -5.75 -0.68
C ALA A 29 3.63 -5.80 -2.13
N ALA A 30 4.32 -5.15 -3.05
CA ALA A 30 3.97 -5.18 -4.47
C ALA A 30 4.04 -6.61 -5.02
N ASN A 31 5.04 -7.38 -4.62
CA ASN A 31 5.16 -8.78 -5.03
C ASN A 31 3.99 -9.61 -4.53
N ILE A 32 3.61 -9.43 -3.26
CA ILE A 32 2.48 -10.16 -2.69
C ILE A 32 1.18 -9.79 -3.40
N LEU A 33 1.00 -8.50 -3.70
CA LEU A 33 -0.20 -8.00 -4.36
C LEU A 33 -0.24 -8.30 -5.86
N GLY A 34 0.88 -8.70 -6.44
CA GLY A 34 0.95 -9.00 -7.86
C GLY A 34 0.93 -7.76 -8.75
N ILE A 35 1.39 -6.62 -8.24
CA ILE A 35 1.46 -5.37 -8.99
C ILE A 35 2.90 -4.86 -9.03
N SER A 36 3.17 -3.91 -9.93
CA SER A 36 4.49 -3.30 -9.99
C SER A 36 4.71 -2.35 -8.82
N ILE A 37 5.96 -2.17 -8.42
CA ILE A 37 6.31 -1.24 -7.35
C ILE A 37 5.88 0.20 -7.72
N ARG A 38 5.95 0.54 -8.99
CA ARG A 38 5.53 1.85 -9.47
C ARG A 38 4.03 2.06 -9.26
N THR A 39 3.22 1.06 -9.59
CA THR A 39 1.78 1.10 -9.38
C THR A 39 1.46 1.26 -7.90
N LEU A 40 2.14 0.50 -7.06
CA LEU A 40 1.94 0.59 -5.62
C LEU A 40 2.26 1.99 -5.09
N ARG A 41 3.39 2.55 -5.50
CA ARG A 41 3.79 3.90 -5.08
C ARG A 41 2.77 4.95 -5.51
N ASN A 42 2.26 4.85 -6.74
CA ASN A 42 1.24 5.77 -7.21
C ASN A 42 -0.03 5.69 -6.37
N LYS A 43 -0.46 4.50 -6.03
CA LYS A 43 -1.63 4.31 -5.19
C LYS A 43 -1.42 4.86 -3.79
N LEU A 44 -0.26 4.63 -3.20
CA LEU A 44 0.06 5.15 -1.87
C LEU A 44 0.09 6.67 -1.86
N LYS A 45 0.64 7.28 -2.91
CA LYS A 45 0.64 8.73 -3.04
C LYS A 45 -0.78 9.27 -3.09
N GLN A 46 -1.65 8.62 -3.86
CA GLN A 46 -3.05 9.01 -3.94
C GLN A 46 -3.73 8.91 -2.58
N TYR A 47 -3.52 7.82 -1.85
CA TYR A 47 -4.11 7.65 -0.53
C TYR A 47 -3.64 8.74 0.44
N THR A 48 -2.37 9.08 0.41
CA THR A 48 -1.83 10.16 1.24
C THR A 48 -2.51 11.48 0.93
N GLN A 49 -2.75 11.76 -0.34
CA GLN A 49 -3.45 12.98 -0.76
C GLN A 49 -4.91 12.99 -0.29
N GLU A 50 -5.51 11.83 -0.15
CA GLU A 50 -6.88 11.70 0.34
C GLU A 50 -6.98 11.72 1.86
N GLY A 51 -5.85 11.82 2.54
CA GLY A 51 -5.83 11.85 4.00
C GLY A 51 -5.81 10.47 4.65
N VAL A 52 -5.55 9.44 3.88
CA VAL A 52 -5.46 8.08 4.41
C VAL A 52 -4.09 7.87 5.05
N ALA A 53 -4.08 7.28 6.26
CA ALA A 53 -2.82 6.95 6.92
C ALA A 53 -2.13 5.80 6.18
N VAL A 54 -0.91 6.04 5.72
CA VAL A 54 -0.11 5.06 4.99
C VAL A 54 1.12 4.72 5.81
N PRO A 55 1.44 3.43 5.99
CA PRO A 55 2.66 3.04 6.72
C PRO A 55 3.91 3.64 6.09
N LEU A 56 4.83 4.08 6.95
CA LEU A 56 6.11 4.60 6.48
C LEU A 56 6.98 3.47 5.94
N PRO A 57 7.96 3.78 5.05
CA PRO A 57 8.89 2.78 4.57
C PRO A 57 9.59 2.06 5.72
N GLY A 58 9.65 0.74 5.65
CA GLY A 58 10.33 -0.08 6.65
C GLY A 58 11.80 -0.25 6.32
N GLU A 59 12.46 -1.09 7.12
CA GLU A 59 13.90 -1.31 6.96
C GLU A 59 14.27 -1.90 5.61
N GLY A 60 13.38 -2.69 5.02
CA GLY A 60 13.62 -3.30 3.72
C GLY A 60 13.51 -2.35 2.56
N GLU A 61 13.05 -1.13 2.80
CA GLU A 61 12.90 -0.13 1.76
C GLU A 61 13.32 1.23 2.29
N ARG A 62 14.56 1.56 2.04
CA ARG A 62 15.09 2.86 2.46
C ARG A 62 14.88 3.88 1.36
N PRO A 63 14.58 5.14 1.73
CA PRO A 63 14.62 6.20 0.74
C PRO A 63 16.04 6.25 0.16
N THR A 64 16.12 6.26 -1.13
CA THR A 64 17.41 6.43 -1.77
C THR A 64 17.85 7.87 -1.53
N ALA A 65 18.93 7.99 -0.88
CA ALA A 65 19.47 9.32 -0.64
C ALA A 65 19.86 9.98 -1.96
#